data_894ca96fe8e3609d4bbb4c8a16da0def
#
_entry.id   894ca96fe8e3609d4bbb4c8a16da0def
#
_cell.length_a   1.000
_cell.length_b   1.000
_cell.length_c   1.000
_cell.angle_alpha   90.00
_cell.angle_beta   90.00
_cell.angle_gamma   90.00
#
_symmetry.space_group_name_H-M   'P 1'
#
loop_
_entity.id
_entity.type
_entity.pdbx_description
1 polymer ?
#
loop_
_entity_poly.entity_id
_entity_poly.type
_entity_poly.pdbx_seq_one_letter_code
_entity_poly.pdbx_strand_id
1 'polypeptide(L)'
;MKKLLSLALSLLLACSLCTALAADYSDVFTNFDLRDSWTAATEITFTDTAVTINGSGAAADGTVVTITAPGVYKLQGSCADGQVLVEIDKAEKAQLVLAGLTLTCQSSAPLYVLSADKVSLTLAPDTVNTFTDGKAYTAAFEKQPNACICSRDDLVINGTGTLNVQGNFNNGIGTKNDLRITGGVITVSAVKNALKGNDSVAIQNGAITLTAGKDAIKADNEDKPDKGYVYIAGGDIRITAGDDAIQATQDVTITGGALTVTATGKAVNSKGSQDVASGVINGK
;
A
#
# COMPACT_ATOMS: atom_id res chain seq x y z
N MET A 1 -12.95 -82.21 7.53
CA MET A 1 -12.55 -81.11 8.44
C MET A 1 -11.74 -80.12 7.59
N LYS A 2 -12.39 -79.09 7.08
CA LYS A 2 -11.74 -78.06 6.27
C LYS A 2 -11.68 -76.80 7.13
N LYS A 3 -10.49 -76.34 7.48
CA LYS A 3 -10.26 -75.09 8.20
C LYS A 3 -10.38 -73.93 7.21
N LEU A 4 -11.34 -73.04 7.40
CA LEU A 4 -11.46 -71.80 6.74
C LEU A 4 -10.51 -70.78 7.38
N LEU A 5 -9.54 -70.33 6.62
CA LEU A 5 -8.61 -69.26 6.98
C LEU A 5 -9.26 -67.93 6.58
N SER A 6 -9.69 -67.16 7.59
CA SER A 6 -10.21 -65.79 7.40
C SER A 6 -9.03 -64.81 7.29
N LEU A 7 -8.84 -64.29 6.10
CA LEU A 7 -7.86 -63.22 5.84
C LEU A 7 -8.51 -61.88 6.11
N ALA A 8 -8.22 -61.25 7.25
CA ALA A 8 -8.62 -59.91 7.55
C ALA A 8 -7.69 -58.93 6.84
N LEU A 9 -8.19 -58.33 5.76
CA LEU A 9 -7.52 -57.26 5.02
C LEU A 9 -7.75 -55.95 5.81
N SER A 10 -6.77 -55.54 6.63
CA SER A 10 -6.76 -54.24 7.25
C SER A 10 -6.38 -53.15 6.23
N LEU A 11 -7.37 -52.42 5.77
CA LEU A 11 -7.20 -51.24 4.91
C LEU A 11 -6.63 -50.11 5.82
N LEU A 12 -5.31 -49.89 5.79
CA LEU A 12 -4.70 -48.70 6.35
C LEU A 12 -5.09 -47.52 5.45
N LEU A 13 -6.08 -46.76 5.93
CA LEU A 13 -6.39 -45.43 5.38
C LEU A 13 -5.26 -44.47 5.81
N ALA A 14 -4.24 -44.30 4.99
CA ALA A 14 -3.25 -43.26 5.18
C ALA A 14 -3.94 -41.90 4.93
N CYS A 15 -4.44 -41.30 6.02
CA CYS A 15 -4.88 -39.91 6.01
C CYS A 15 -3.59 -39.07 5.89
N SER A 16 -3.21 -38.71 4.68
CA SER A 16 -2.18 -37.71 4.46
C SER A 16 -2.75 -36.40 4.97
N LEU A 17 -2.42 -36.01 6.21
CA LEU A 17 -2.55 -34.62 6.64
C LEU A 17 -1.64 -33.81 5.73
N CYS A 18 -2.19 -33.23 4.68
CA CYS A 18 -1.58 -32.15 3.97
C CYS A 18 -1.69 -30.93 4.94
N THR A 19 -0.72 -30.80 5.84
CA THR A 19 -0.54 -29.54 6.54
C THR A 19 -0.13 -28.52 5.49
N ALA A 20 -1.06 -27.69 5.04
CA ALA A 20 -0.70 -26.51 4.31
C ALA A 20 0.35 -25.79 5.15
N LEU A 21 1.58 -25.66 4.66
CA LEU A 21 2.59 -24.83 5.29
C LEU A 21 2.00 -23.44 5.31
N ALA A 22 1.79 -22.86 6.49
CA ALA A 22 1.41 -21.46 6.59
C ALA A 22 2.49 -20.63 5.88
N ALA A 23 2.06 -19.67 5.06
CA ALA A 23 3.00 -18.81 4.35
C ALA A 23 3.88 -18.09 5.39
N ASP A 24 5.20 -18.11 5.16
CA ASP A 24 6.16 -17.41 6.01
C ASP A 24 6.24 -15.94 5.59
N TYR A 25 5.81 -15.05 6.46
CA TYR A 25 5.84 -13.60 6.28
C TYR A 25 6.93 -12.91 7.10
N SER A 26 7.92 -13.64 7.65
CA SER A 26 9.00 -13.09 8.48
C SER A 26 9.80 -12.00 7.78
N ASP A 27 10.01 -12.13 6.46
CA ASP A 27 10.83 -11.25 5.64
C ASP A 27 10.01 -10.24 4.79
N VAL A 28 8.70 -10.14 5.04
CA VAL A 28 7.82 -9.23 4.28
C VAL A 28 8.21 -7.76 4.47
N PHE A 29 8.71 -7.40 5.67
CA PHE A 29 9.15 -6.04 5.97
C PHE A 29 10.67 -5.99 6.07
N THR A 30 11.29 -5.31 5.12
CA THR A 30 12.75 -5.14 5.05
C THR A 30 13.24 -4.03 5.98
N ASN A 31 14.55 -3.95 6.23
CA ASN A 31 15.14 -2.84 6.98
C ASN A 31 14.87 -1.47 6.34
N PHE A 32 14.72 -1.41 5.02
CA PHE A 32 14.34 -0.17 4.34
C PHE A 32 12.89 0.22 4.64
N ASP A 33 11.98 -0.74 4.73
CA ASP A 33 10.57 -0.49 5.02
C ASP A 33 10.35 0.02 6.44
N LEU A 34 11.21 -0.43 7.37
CA LEU A 34 11.15 -0.07 8.80
C LEU A 34 11.93 1.22 9.13
N ARG A 35 12.73 1.75 8.18
CA ARG A 35 13.56 2.93 8.42
C ARG A 35 12.72 4.20 8.35
N ASP A 36 12.33 4.72 9.50
CA ASP A 36 11.64 5.99 9.69
C ASP A 36 12.55 7.17 10.08
N SER A 37 13.81 6.88 10.38
CA SER A 37 14.84 7.91 10.60
C SER A 37 15.37 8.47 9.27
N TRP A 38 15.72 9.75 9.27
CA TRP A 38 16.18 10.43 8.07
C TRP A 38 17.11 11.60 8.35
N THR A 39 17.97 11.87 7.38
CA THR A 39 18.72 13.12 7.24
C THR A 39 18.55 13.58 5.80
N ALA A 40 17.77 14.63 5.59
CA ALA A 40 17.48 15.12 4.25
C ALA A 40 18.72 15.72 3.61
N ALA A 41 19.06 15.28 2.39
CA ALA A 41 20.09 15.87 1.55
C ALA A 41 19.52 16.97 0.65
N THR A 42 18.21 16.89 0.33
CA THR A 42 17.51 17.85 -0.52
C THR A 42 16.18 18.22 0.14
N GLU A 43 15.93 19.52 0.25
CA GLU A 43 14.65 20.05 0.72
C GLU A 43 13.86 20.67 -0.45
N ILE A 44 12.59 20.31 -0.53
CA ILE A 44 11.65 20.75 -1.58
C ILE A 44 10.47 21.42 -0.90
N THR A 45 10.29 22.72 -1.19
CA THR A 45 9.20 23.50 -0.61
C THR A 45 8.26 23.99 -1.71
N PHE A 46 7.01 23.60 -1.59
CA PHE A 46 5.93 23.95 -2.51
C PHE A 46 5.23 25.22 -2.08
N THR A 47 4.89 26.05 -3.09
CA THR A 47 3.88 27.11 -3.02
C THR A 47 2.92 26.96 -4.20
N ASP A 48 1.84 27.74 -4.25
CA ASP A 48 0.86 27.66 -5.34
C ASP A 48 1.43 28.07 -6.72
N THR A 49 2.57 28.74 -6.77
CA THR A 49 3.12 29.30 -7.99
C THR A 49 4.53 28.83 -8.33
N ALA A 50 5.22 28.24 -7.37
CA ALA A 50 6.63 27.84 -7.56
C ALA A 50 7.05 26.77 -6.56
N VAL A 51 8.13 26.09 -6.89
CA VAL A 51 8.84 25.15 -6.01
C VAL A 51 10.27 25.61 -5.79
N THR A 52 10.71 25.63 -4.55
CA THR A 52 12.12 25.88 -4.19
C THR A 52 12.78 24.53 -3.85
N ILE A 53 13.93 24.27 -4.45
CA ILE A 53 14.74 23.09 -4.22
C ILE A 53 16.11 23.50 -3.67
N ASN A 54 16.43 23.04 -2.46
CA ASN A 54 17.74 23.21 -1.81
C ASN A 54 18.41 21.84 -1.75
N GLY A 55 19.40 21.59 -2.61
CA GLY A 55 20.09 20.30 -2.75
C GLY A 55 20.19 19.88 -4.21
N SER A 56 20.26 18.58 -4.44
CA SER A 56 20.45 18.00 -5.77
C SER A 56 19.54 16.77 -5.98
N GLY A 57 19.51 16.25 -7.22
CA GLY A 57 18.78 15.03 -7.56
C GLY A 57 17.28 15.25 -7.83
N ALA A 58 16.83 16.51 -7.85
CA ALA A 58 15.49 16.90 -8.26
C ALA A 58 15.52 18.18 -9.09
N ALA A 59 14.54 18.36 -9.94
CA ALA A 59 14.31 19.56 -10.75
C ALA A 59 12.83 19.93 -10.70
N ALA A 60 12.53 21.22 -10.85
CA ALA A 60 11.18 21.73 -10.92
C ALA A 60 10.91 22.41 -12.26
N ASP A 61 9.71 22.17 -12.82
CA ASP A 61 9.12 22.92 -13.91
C ASP A 61 7.76 23.44 -13.42
N GLY A 62 7.71 24.75 -13.10
CA GLY A 62 6.57 25.33 -12.42
C GLY A 62 6.33 24.70 -11.05
N THR A 63 5.19 24.05 -10.90
CA THR A 63 4.77 23.32 -9.68
C THR A 63 4.93 21.80 -9.79
N VAL A 64 5.55 21.30 -10.87
CA VAL A 64 5.89 19.90 -11.06
C VAL A 64 7.35 19.66 -10.69
N VAL A 65 7.58 18.77 -9.73
CA VAL A 65 8.92 18.33 -9.31
C VAL A 65 9.20 16.95 -9.87
N THR A 66 10.36 16.76 -10.49
CA THR A 66 10.87 15.44 -10.89
C THR A 66 12.12 15.12 -10.09
N ILE A 67 12.06 14.04 -9.31
CA ILE A 67 13.20 13.45 -8.59
C ILE A 67 13.85 12.44 -9.52
N THR A 68 15.14 12.66 -9.84
CA THR A 68 15.88 11.89 -10.86
C THR A 68 17.09 11.15 -10.30
N ALA A 69 17.35 11.23 -8.99
CA ALA A 69 18.45 10.52 -8.34
C ALA A 69 17.99 9.85 -7.03
N PRO A 70 18.63 8.75 -6.61
CA PRO A 70 18.40 8.18 -5.29
C PRO A 70 18.77 9.16 -4.19
N GLY A 71 18.10 9.07 -3.04
CA GLY A 71 18.42 9.97 -1.92
C GLY A 71 17.28 10.13 -0.93
N VAL A 72 17.47 11.12 -0.04
CA VAL A 72 16.49 11.51 0.97
C VAL A 72 16.01 12.94 0.69
N TYR A 73 14.74 13.08 0.42
CA TYR A 73 14.10 14.32 0.03
C TYR A 73 13.05 14.72 1.07
N LYS A 74 13.19 15.91 1.66
CA LYS A 74 12.18 16.46 2.56
C LYS A 74 11.23 17.34 1.75
N LEU A 75 9.94 17.01 1.75
CA LEU A 75 8.89 17.71 1.05
C LEU A 75 7.97 18.42 2.02
N GLN A 76 7.70 19.70 1.79
CA GLN A 76 6.85 20.52 2.64
C GLN A 76 6.15 21.62 1.85
N GLY A 77 5.19 22.31 2.50
CA GLY A 77 4.48 23.44 1.93
C GLY A 77 3.13 23.06 1.34
N SER A 78 2.58 23.91 0.49
CA SER A 78 1.24 23.72 -0.06
C SER A 78 1.19 24.14 -1.52
N CYS A 79 0.49 23.36 -2.35
CA CYS A 79 0.24 23.71 -3.73
C CYS A 79 -1.15 23.20 -4.17
N ALA A 80 -1.96 24.12 -4.71
CA ALA A 80 -3.31 23.84 -5.16
C ALA A 80 -3.37 23.09 -6.52
N ASP A 81 -2.28 23.13 -7.29
CA ASP A 81 -2.11 22.31 -8.51
C ASP A 81 -0.62 22.06 -8.77
N GLY A 82 -0.11 20.96 -8.22
CA GLY A 82 1.29 20.57 -8.30
C GLY A 82 1.46 19.04 -8.29
N GLN A 83 2.67 18.59 -8.62
CA GLN A 83 2.96 17.17 -8.75
C GLN A 83 4.39 16.84 -8.31
N VAL A 84 4.56 15.67 -7.73
CA VAL A 84 5.85 15.02 -7.51
C VAL A 84 5.95 13.78 -8.39
N LEU A 85 6.93 13.78 -9.28
CA LEU A 85 7.33 12.63 -10.09
C LEU A 85 8.63 12.04 -9.53
N VAL A 86 8.72 10.72 -9.48
CA VAL A 86 9.95 10.01 -9.14
C VAL A 86 10.34 9.14 -10.31
N GLU A 87 11.48 9.42 -10.92
CA GLU A 87 12.01 8.69 -12.08
C GLU A 87 13.50 8.45 -11.85
N ILE A 88 13.82 7.42 -11.10
CA ILE A 88 15.18 7.01 -10.78
C ILE A 88 15.46 5.62 -11.37
N ASP A 89 16.72 5.19 -11.31
CA ASP A 89 17.08 3.85 -11.79
C ASP A 89 16.30 2.76 -11.03
N LYS A 90 15.92 1.69 -11.73
CA LYS A 90 15.14 0.59 -11.18
C LYS A 90 15.86 -0.26 -10.13
N ALA A 91 17.15 -0.07 -9.95
CA ALA A 91 17.93 -0.67 -8.88
C ALA A 91 18.06 0.23 -7.64
N GLU A 92 17.55 1.46 -7.72
CA GLU A 92 17.77 2.51 -6.72
C GLU A 92 16.52 2.81 -5.90
N LYS A 93 16.74 3.35 -4.69
CA LYS A 93 15.69 3.69 -3.72
C LYS A 93 15.70 5.17 -3.38
N ALA A 94 14.52 5.71 -3.12
CA ALA A 94 14.37 7.06 -2.58
C ALA A 94 13.50 7.07 -1.33
N GLN A 95 13.85 7.98 -0.38
CA GLN A 95 13.04 8.27 0.79
C GLN A 95 12.47 9.68 0.68
N LEU A 96 11.15 9.80 0.61
CA LEU A 96 10.43 11.06 0.60
C LEU A 96 9.89 11.32 1.99
N VAL A 97 10.48 12.27 2.70
CA VAL A 97 10.05 12.69 4.04
C VAL A 97 8.96 13.73 3.88
N LEU A 98 7.75 13.38 4.23
CA LEU A 98 6.60 14.26 4.19
C LEU A 98 6.53 15.07 5.50
N ALA A 99 6.85 16.36 5.41
CA ALA A 99 7.03 17.26 6.55
C ALA A 99 6.04 18.43 6.51
N GLY A 100 4.74 18.15 6.39
CA GLY A 100 3.68 19.13 6.28
C GLY A 100 3.43 19.56 4.83
N LEU A 101 3.28 18.57 3.93
CA LEU A 101 2.97 18.79 2.53
C LEU A 101 1.47 18.68 2.28
N THR A 102 0.87 19.72 1.69
CA THR A 102 -0.48 19.67 1.10
C THR A 102 -0.38 19.83 -0.41
N LEU A 103 -0.68 18.77 -1.14
CA LEU A 103 -0.51 18.75 -2.58
C LEU A 103 -1.78 18.27 -3.28
N THR A 104 -2.32 19.12 -4.15
CA THR A 104 -3.41 18.76 -5.06
C THR A 104 -2.86 18.71 -6.49
N CYS A 105 -3.37 17.78 -7.31
CA CYS A 105 -3.12 17.76 -8.75
C CYS A 105 -4.46 17.57 -9.48
N GLN A 106 -4.87 18.56 -10.26
CA GLN A 106 -6.18 18.55 -10.92
C GLN A 106 -6.23 17.60 -12.12
N SER A 107 -5.09 17.36 -12.75
CA SER A 107 -4.99 16.65 -14.03
C SER A 107 -4.38 15.26 -13.97
N SER A 108 -3.87 14.85 -12.80
CA SER A 108 -3.17 13.58 -12.60
C SER A 108 -3.05 13.20 -11.11
N ALA A 109 -2.25 12.18 -10.83
CA ALA A 109 -1.80 11.83 -9.47
C ALA A 109 -0.85 12.92 -8.93
N PRO A 110 -1.09 13.50 -7.75
CA PRO A 110 -0.16 14.46 -7.14
C PRO A 110 1.19 13.84 -6.75
N LEU A 111 1.25 12.52 -6.54
CA LEU A 111 2.51 11.79 -6.40
C LEU A 111 2.51 10.57 -7.32
N TYR A 112 3.46 10.51 -8.23
CA TYR A 112 3.60 9.41 -9.17
C TYR A 112 5.06 8.91 -9.27
N VAL A 113 5.29 7.67 -8.83
CA VAL A 113 6.56 6.96 -9.03
C VAL A 113 6.50 6.27 -10.39
N LEU A 114 7.27 6.79 -11.34
CA LEU A 114 7.41 6.27 -12.70
C LEU A 114 8.38 5.10 -12.76
N SER A 115 9.48 5.21 -12.00
CA SER A 115 10.53 4.20 -11.95
C SER A 115 11.36 4.34 -10.66
N ALA A 116 11.57 3.21 -9.98
CA ALA A 116 12.47 3.01 -8.84
C ALA A 116 12.63 1.50 -8.58
N ASP A 117 13.51 1.07 -7.68
CA ASP A 117 13.34 -0.21 -6.98
C ASP A 117 12.23 -0.07 -5.94
N LYS A 118 12.37 0.93 -5.05
CA LYS A 118 11.44 1.20 -3.96
C LYS A 118 11.44 2.66 -3.55
N VAL A 119 10.26 3.18 -3.24
CA VAL A 119 10.12 4.52 -2.65
C VAL A 119 9.46 4.41 -1.27
N SER A 120 10.03 5.07 -0.25
CA SER A 120 9.37 5.22 1.04
C SER A 120 8.81 6.64 1.23
N LEU A 121 7.58 6.74 1.71
CA LEU A 121 6.96 7.95 2.21
C LEU A 121 7.06 7.93 3.73
N THR A 122 8.03 8.67 4.27
CA THR A 122 8.23 8.77 5.72
C THR A 122 7.44 9.95 6.26
N LEU A 123 6.46 9.67 7.09
CA LEU A 123 5.61 10.69 7.72
C LEU A 123 6.36 11.29 8.91
N ALA A 124 6.85 12.52 8.76
CA ALA A 124 7.59 13.20 9.81
C ALA A 124 6.70 13.38 11.05
N PRO A 125 7.24 13.22 12.28
CA PRO A 125 6.45 13.39 13.51
C PRO A 125 5.75 14.74 13.56
N ASP A 126 4.57 14.77 14.17
CA ASP A 126 3.77 15.97 14.41
C ASP A 126 3.38 16.77 13.15
N THR A 127 3.45 16.15 11.97
CA THR A 127 3.04 16.76 10.71
C THR A 127 1.77 16.14 10.14
N VAL A 128 1.04 16.95 9.38
CA VAL A 128 -0.13 16.53 8.61
C VAL A 128 0.18 16.73 7.13
N ASN A 129 0.07 15.66 6.37
CA ASN A 129 0.32 15.63 4.94
C ASN A 129 -0.98 15.27 4.21
N THR A 130 -1.30 15.97 3.13
CA THR A 130 -2.55 15.77 2.39
C THR A 130 -2.28 15.69 0.90
N PHE A 131 -2.80 14.65 0.27
CA PHE A 131 -2.78 14.48 -1.18
C PHE A 131 -4.20 14.37 -1.72
N THR A 132 -4.47 15.15 -2.77
CA THR A 132 -5.78 15.18 -3.43
C THR A 132 -5.61 15.14 -4.93
N ASP A 133 -6.27 14.24 -5.63
CA ASP A 133 -6.31 14.25 -7.10
C ASP A 133 -7.59 14.88 -7.66
N GLY A 134 -7.57 15.18 -8.96
CA GLY A 134 -8.73 15.64 -9.71
C GLY A 134 -9.69 14.48 -10.02
N LYS A 135 -10.89 14.82 -10.50
CA LYS A 135 -11.92 13.83 -10.88
C LYS A 135 -11.64 13.15 -12.21
N ALA A 136 -10.68 13.63 -12.99
CA ALA A 136 -10.27 13.07 -14.28
C ALA A 136 -8.77 13.31 -14.49
N TYR A 137 -8.09 12.34 -15.09
CA TYR A 137 -6.68 12.45 -15.44
C TYR A 137 -6.56 12.81 -16.92
N THR A 138 -6.11 14.03 -17.18
CA THR A 138 -5.94 14.59 -18.53
C THR A 138 -4.48 14.75 -18.93
N ALA A 139 -3.55 14.75 -17.97
CA ALA A 139 -2.12 14.74 -18.25
C ALA A 139 -1.72 13.43 -18.95
N ALA A 140 -0.92 13.54 -20.01
CA ALA A 140 -0.50 12.40 -20.81
C ALA A 140 0.76 11.75 -20.20
N PHE A 141 0.65 10.49 -19.83
CA PHE A 141 1.77 9.63 -19.46
C PHE A 141 1.76 8.39 -20.35
N GLU A 142 2.92 7.84 -20.68
CA GLU A 142 3.01 6.56 -21.40
C GLU A 142 2.24 5.45 -20.64
N LYS A 143 2.36 5.48 -19.34
CA LYS A 143 1.58 4.63 -18.43
C LYS A 143 0.80 5.53 -17.49
N GLN A 144 -0.49 5.60 -17.67
CA GLN A 144 -1.37 6.43 -16.86
C GLN A 144 -1.39 5.96 -15.40
N PRO A 145 -1.27 6.87 -14.43
CA PRO A 145 -1.51 6.54 -13.03
C PRO A 145 -2.99 6.21 -12.80
N ASN A 146 -3.25 5.43 -11.77
CA ASN A 146 -4.60 4.99 -11.42
C ASN A 146 -4.93 5.15 -9.94
N ALA A 147 -4.18 5.99 -9.25
CA ALA A 147 -4.36 6.30 -7.84
C ALA A 147 -3.88 7.72 -7.55
N CYS A 148 -4.38 8.33 -6.49
CA CYS A 148 -3.93 9.65 -6.01
C CYS A 148 -2.43 9.61 -5.62
N ILE A 149 -2.02 8.63 -4.84
CA ILE A 149 -0.61 8.26 -4.68
C ILE A 149 -0.38 7.00 -5.50
N CYS A 150 0.36 7.11 -6.59
CA CYS A 150 0.56 6.02 -7.54
C CYS A 150 2.03 5.63 -7.64
N SER A 151 2.32 4.33 -7.58
CA SER A 151 3.65 3.80 -7.86
C SER A 151 3.60 2.68 -8.89
N ARG A 152 4.61 2.64 -9.76
CA ARG A 152 4.83 1.52 -10.67
C ARG A 152 5.74 0.45 -10.08
N ASP A 153 6.35 0.76 -8.96
CA ASP A 153 7.29 -0.08 -8.24
C ASP A 153 6.89 -0.15 -6.76
N ASP A 154 7.71 -0.71 -5.88
CA ASP A 154 7.40 -0.86 -4.47
C ASP A 154 7.18 0.48 -3.78
N LEU A 155 6.16 0.56 -2.94
CA LEU A 155 5.86 1.73 -2.13
C LEU A 155 5.74 1.36 -0.66
N VAL A 156 6.40 2.16 0.17
CA VAL A 156 6.36 2.03 1.64
C VAL A 156 5.78 3.29 2.25
N ILE A 157 4.98 3.15 3.30
CA ILE A 157 4.56 4.25 4.16
C ILE A 157 4.97 3.92 5.58
N ASN A 158 5.76 4.80 6.19
CA ASN A 158 6.29 4.63 7.54
C ASN A 158 6.31 5.97 8.31
N GLY A 159 6.87 5.96 9.53
CA GLY A 159 6.92 7.14 10.39
C GLY A 159 5.69 7.26 11.28
N THR A 160 5.53 8.43 11.96
CA THR A 160 4.51 8.63 12.98
C THR A 160 3.55 9.78 12.70
N GLY A 161 3.82 10.58 11.65
CA GLY A 161 2.95 11.70 11.25
C GLY A 161 1.63 11.25 10.64
N THR A 162 0.87 12.21 10.13
CA THR A 162 -0.45 12.00 9.54
C THR A 162 -0.40 12.10 8.02
N LEU A 163 -1.10 11.19 7.34
CA LEU A 163 -1.32 11.18 5.90
C LEU A 163 -2.82 11.11 5.58
N ASN A 164 -3.33 12.12 4.89
CA ASN A 164 -4.68 12.15 4.34
C ASN A 164 -4.63 12.02 2.82
N VAL A 165 -5.39 11.10 2.26
CA VAL A 165 -5.44 10.86 0.81
C VAL A 165 -6.89 10.91 0.33
N GLN A 166 -7.14 11.77 -0.65
CA GLN A 166 -8.44 11.92 -1.29
C GLN A 166 -8.34 11.51 -2.77
N GLY A 167 -8.67 10.25 -3.08
CA GLY A 167 -8.66 9.71 -4.43
C GLY A 167 -10.00 9.92 -5.12
N ASN A 168 -10.13 11.05 -5.84
CA ASN A 168 -11.38 11.45 -6.48
C ASN A 168 -11.58 10.83 -7.87
N PHE A 169 -10.51 10.31 -8.49
CA PHE A 169 -10.56 9.68 -9.81
C PHE A 169 -10.75 8.17 -9.75
N ASN A 170 -9.91 7.49 -8.95
CA ASN A 170 -9.87 6.03 -8.96
C ASN A 170 -9.50 5.49 -7.57
N ASN A 171 -8.27 4.94 -7.40
CA ASN A 171 -7.80 4.43 -6.13
C ASN A 171 -7.18 5.56 -5.27
N GLY A 172 -7.12 5.36 -3.97
CA GLY A 172 -6.43 6.29 -3.06
C GLY A 172 -4.92 6.12 -3.18
N ILE A 173 -4.40 4.98 -2.74
CA ILE A 173 -2.98 4.63 -2.84
C ILE A 173 -2.87 3.35 -3.66
N GLY A 174 -2.06 3.36 -4.71
CA GLY A 174 -1.93 2.22 -5.62
C GLY A 174 -0.51 1.95 -6.07
N THR A 175 -0.11 0.67 -6.07
CA THR A 175 1.17 0.21 -6.62
C THR A 175 0.97 -0.89 -7.66
N LYS A 176 1.96 -1.01 -8.55
CA LYS A 176 2.05 -2.15 -9.47
C LYS A 176 2.75 -3.36 -8.87
N ASN A 177 3.51 -3.13 -7.81
CA ASN A 177 4.21 -4.15 -7.06
C ASN A 177 3.68 -4.19 -5.62
N ASP A 178 4.55 -4.13 -4.65
CA ASP A 178 4.23 -4.27 -3.23
C ASP A 178 3.87 -2.93 -2.58
N LEU A 179 2.81 -2.91 -1.77
CA LEU A 179 2.48 -1.83 -0.85
C LEU A 179 2.76 -2.27 0.58
N ARG A 180 3.62 -1.55 1.29
CA ARG A 180 3.96 -1.79 2.69
C ARG A 180 3.56 -0.60 3.55
N ILE A 181 2.92 -0.86 4.70
CA ILE A 181 2.60 0.17 5.70
C ILE A 181 3.14 -0.33 7.04
N THR A 182 4.07 0.42 7.62
CA THR A 182 4.69 0.03 8.89
C THR A 182 4.36 0.97 10.04
N GLY A 183 3.69 2.10 9.78
CA GLY A 183 3.27 3.06 10.81
C GLY A 183 2.48 4.22 10.24
N GLY A 184 2.23 5.22 11.08
CA GLY A 184 1.53 6.47 10.76
C GLY A 184 0.05 6.50 11.12
N VAL A 185 -0.51 7.71 11.05
CA VAL A 185 -1.96 7.95 11.13
C VAL A 185 -2.45 8.21 9.71
N ILE A 186 -3.14 7.24 9.11
CA ILE A 186 -3.45 7.24 7.67
C ILE A 186 -4.96 7.27 7.47
N THR A 187 -5.44 8.25 6.73
CA THR A 187 -6.83 8.31 6.30
C THR A 187 -6.89 8.34 4.77
N VAL A 188 -7.59 7.37 4.18
CA VAL A 188 -7.77 7.29 2.73
C VAL A 188 -9.25 7.24 2.40
N SER A 189 -9.67 8.14 1.51
CA SER A 189 -10.98 8.08 0.87
C SER A 189 -10.79 7.95 -0.63
N ALA A 190 -11.48 7.02 -1.28
CA ALA A 190 -11.31 6.74 -2.70
C ALA A 190 -12.61 6.35 -3.40
N VAL A 191 -12.72 6.74 -4.67
CA VAL A 191 -13.86 6.35 -5.54
C VAL A 191 -13.87 4.85 -5.81
N LYS A 192 -12.68 4.23 -5.93
CA LYS A 192 -12.55 2.78 -6.06
C LYS A 192 -11.93 2.18 -4.80
N ASN A 193 -10.71 1.63 -4.92
CA ASN A 193 -10.08 0.96 -3.78
C ASN A 193 -9.27 1.98 -2.95
N ALA A 194 -9.30 1.87 -1.63
CA ALA A 194 -8.51 2.78 -0.79
C ALA A 194 -7.02 2.44 -0.87
N LEU A 195 -6.65 1.19 -0.64
CA LEU A 195 -5.29 0.67 -0.77
C LEU A 195 -5.27 -0.44 -1.83
N LYS A 196 -4.36 -0.33 -2.80
CA LYS A 196 -4.18 -1.35 -3.83
C LYS A 196 -2.69 -1.65 -4.06
N GLY A 197 -2.29 -2.88 -3.81
CA GLY A 197 -1.02 -3.42 -4.27
C GLY A 197 -1.29 -4.49 -5.31
N ASN A 198 -0.64 -4.45 -6.49
CA ASN A 198 -0.86 -5.55 -7.43
C ASN A 198 -0.24 -6.84 -6.90
N ASP A 199 1.03 -6.80 -6.51
CA ASP A 199 1.74 -7.97 -6.00
C ASP A 199 1.31 -8.31 -4.56
N SER A 200 1.24 -7.31 -3.68
CA SER A 200 0.73 -7.50 -2.34
C SER A 200 0.41 -6.20 -1.60
N VAL A 201 -0.38 -6.32 -0.55
CA VAL A 201 -0.52 -5.29 0.49
C VAL A 201 -0.13 -5.91 1.83
N ALA A 202 0.85 -5.32 2.52
CA ALA A 202 1.21 -5.75 3.87
C ALA A 202 1.19 -4.57 4.85
N ILE A 203 0.55 -4.78 5.99
CA ILE A 203 0.40 -3.78 7.07
C ILE A 203 1.00 -4.36 8.34
N GLN A 204 2.05 -3.70 8.86
CA GLN A 204 2.66 -4.08 10.13
C GLN A 204 1.99 -3.37 11.31
N ASN A 205 1.72 -2.07 11.16
CA ASN A 205 1.17 -1.23 12.21
C ASN A 205 0.57 0.05 11.60
N GLY A 206 -0.08 0.87 12.43
CA GLY A 206 -0.63 2.18 12.10
C GLY A 206 -2.06 2.36 12.62
N ALA A 207 -2.51 3.61 12.69
CA ALA A 207 -3.90 3.98 12.90
C ALA A 207 -4.51 4.32 11.53
N ILE A 208 -5.26 3.40 10.93
CA ILE A 208 -5.63 3.47 9.51
C ILE A 208 -7.15 3.54 9.37
N THR A 209 -7.64 4.54 8.66
CA THR A 209 -9.07 4.69 8.33
C THR A 209 -9.24 4.68 6.82
N LEU A 210 -10.00 3.72 6.31
CA LEU A 210 -10.22 3.51 4.89
C LEU A 210 -11.71 3.66 4.54
N THR A 211 -11.99 4.51 3.56
CA THR A 211 -13.31 4.63 2.93
C THR A 211 -13.16 4.39 1.44
N ALA A 212 -13.80 3.36 0.92
CA ALA A 212 -13.68 2.95 -0.47
C ALA A 212 -15.05 2.76 -1.12
N GLY A 213 -15.20 3.21 -2.37
CA GLY A 213 -16.38 2.92 -3.16
C GLY A 213 -16.41 1.48 -3.71
N LYS A 214 -15.27 0.79 -3.64
CA LYS A 214 -15.07 -0.64 -3.95
C LYS A 214 -14.41 -1.34 -2.78
N ASP A 215 -13.35 -2.15 -3.05
CA ASP A 215 -12.61 -2.84 -2.00
C ASP A 215 -11.74 -1.86 -1.20
N ALA A 216 -11.68 -2.00 0.11
CA ALA A 216 -10.83 -1.11 0.88
C ALA A 216 -9.35 -1.48 0.78
N ILE A 217 -9.03 -2.77 0.88
CA ILE A 217 -7.67 -3.30 0.70
C ILE A 217 -7.71 -4.35 -0.40
N LYS A 218 -6.89 -4.16 -1.44
CA LYS A 218 -6.89 -5.05 -2.60
C LYS A 218 -5.50 -5.48 -3.04
N ALA A 219 -5.32 -6.79 -3.29
CA ALA A 219 -4.18 -7.35 -3.98
C ALA A 219 -4.68 -8.23 -5.14
N ASP A 220 -4.25 -7.94 -6.39
CA ASP A 220 -4.90 -8.53 -7.56
C ASP A 220 -3.94 -9.09 -8.62
N ASN A 221 -2.72 -9.52 -8.23
CA ASN A 221 -1.85 -10.25 -9.13
C ASN A 221 -2.39 -11.69 -9.34
N GLU A 222 -2.76 -12.01 -10.58
CA GLU A 222 -3.20 -13.35 -10.98
C GLU A 222 -2.11 -14.14 -11.72
N ASP A 223 -1.02 -13.46 -12.12
CA ASP A 223 -0.01 -14.05 -13.00
C ASP A 223 1.05 -14.86 -12.23
N LYS A 224 1.28 -14.52 -10.94
CA LYS A 224 2.31 -15.13 -10.12
C LYS A 224 1.71 -15.79 -8.87
N PRO A 225 2.00 -17.08 -8.62
CA PRO A 225 1.38 -17.83 -7.52
C PRO A 225 1.81 -17.37 -6.12
N ASP A 226 2.93 -16.66 -6.00
CA ASP A 226 3.48 -16.09 -4.77
C ASP A 226 3.09 -14.62 -4.55
N LYS A 227 2.22 -14.07 -5.41
CA LYS A 227 1.77 -12.67 -5.37
C LYS A 227 0.23 -12.60 -5.25
N GLY A 228 -0.31 -11.40 -5.14
CA GLY A 228 -1.75 -11.20 -5.00
C GLY A 228 -2.26 -11.49 -3.58
N TYR A 229 -1.41 -11.38 -2.54
CA TYR A 229 -1.76 -11.63 -1.15
C TYR A 229 -1.93 -10.34 -0.33
N VAL A 230 -2.69 -10.45 0.77
CA VAL A 230 -2.80 -9.42 1.81
C VAL A 230 -2.30 -10.00 3.14
N TYR A 231 -1.38 -9.29 3.79
CA TYR A 231 -0.85 -9.64 5.10
C TYR A 231 -1.04 -8.49 6.09
N ILE A 232 -1.66 -8.76 7.24
CA ILE A 232 -1.85 -7.78 8.32
C ILE A 232 -1.29 -8.36 9.61
N ALA A 233 -0.20 -7.77 10.10
CA ALA A 233 0.44 -8.16 11.34
C ALA A 233 -0.08 -7.38 12.56
N GLY A 234 -0.65 -6.17 12.35
CA GLY A 234 -1.08 -5.29 13.43
C GLY A 234 -1.77 -4.02 12.95
N GLY A 235 -1.94 -3.07 13.86
CA GLY A 235 -2.58 -1.77 13.63
C GLY A 235 -4.03 -1.69 14.13
N ASP A 236 -4.54 -0.45 14.22
CA ASP A 236 -5.96 -0.16 14.45
C ASP A 236 -6.55 0.29 13.09
N ILE A 237 -7.33 -0.59 12.45
CA ILE A 237 -7.79 -0.40 11.08
C ILE A 237 -9.31 -0.30 11.06
N ARG A 238 -9.83 0.84 10.60
CA ARG A 238 -11.26 1.06 10.39
C ARG A 238 -11.57 1.09 8.91
N ILE A 239 -12.50 0.26 8.48
CA ILE A 239 -12.84 0.06 7.07
C ILE A 239 -14.33 0.33 6.85
N THR A 240 -14.60 1.16 5.83
CA THR A 240 -15.91 1.28 5.19
C THR A 240 -15.73 1.00 3.71
N ALA A 241 -16.32 -0.07 3.19
CA ALA A 241 -16.17 -0.53 1.81
C ALA A 241 -17.50 -0.69 1.09
N GLY A 242 -17.57 -0.19 -0.14
CA GLY A 242 -18.70 -0.37 -1.03
C GLY A 242 -18.80 -1.76 -1.65
N ASP A 243 -17.75 -2.57 -1.53
CA ASP A 243 -17.67 -3.97 -1.93
C ASP A 243 -16.99 -4.76 -0.80
N ASP A 244 -15.88 -5.46 -1.05
CA ASP A 244 -15.18 -6.23 -0.02
C ASP A 244 -14.27 -5.33 0.86
N ALA A 245 -14.18 -5.62 2.16
CA ALA A 245 -13.25 -4.87 3.00
C ALA A 245 -11.80 -5.25 2.66
N ILE A 246 -11.51 -6.54 2.49
CA ILE A 246 -10.20 -7.06 2.08
C ILE A 246 -10.41 -8.06 0.95
N GLN A 247 -9.77 -7.81 -0.21
CA GLN A 247 -9.81 -8.69 -1.36
C GLN A 247 -8.39 -9.08 -1.79
N ALA A 248 -8.15 -10.37 -1.99
CA ALA A 248 -6.91 -10.91 -2.51
C ALA A 248 -7.17 -11.97 -3.61
N THR A 249 -6.27 -12.06 -4.58
CA THR A 249 -6.31 -13.14 -5.59
C THR A 249 -5.62 -14.41 -5.09
N GLN A 250 -4.73 -14.28 -4.10
CA GLN A 250 -4.14 -15.38 -3.37
C GLN A 250 -4.60 -15.30 -1.90
N ASP A 251 -3.70 -15.41 -0.97
CA ASP A 251 -3.99 -15.56 0.44
C ASP A 251 -4.31 -14.23 1.15
N VAL A 252 -5.14 -14.31 2.19
CA VAL A 252 -5.29 -13.27 3.20
C VAL A 252 -4.86 -13.85 4.54
N THR A 253 -3.84 -13.25 5.14
CA THR A 253 -3.34 -13.65 6.45
C THR A 253 -3.38 -12.44 7.39
N ILE A 254 -4.07 -12.58 8.51
CA ILE A 254 -4.19 -11.54 9.55
C ILE A 254 -3.78 -12.14 10.87
N THR A 255 -2.59 -11.81 11.35
CA THR A 255 -2.01 -12.36 12.56
C THR A 255 -2.24 -11.50 13.80
N GLY A 256 -2.66 -10.24 13.61
CA GLY A 256 -2.87 -9.32 14.73
C GLY A 256 -3.58 -8.03 14.31
N GLY A 257 -3.66 -7.09 15.25
CA GLY A 257 -4.33 -5.81 15.10
C GLY A 257 -5.78 -5.81 15.57
N ALA A 258 -6.46 -4.69 15.32
CA ALA A 258 -7.89 -4.51 15.58
C ALA A 258 -8.55 -3.95 14.31
N LEU A 259 -9.36 -4.75 13.65
CA LEU A 259 -10.07 -4.36 12.44
C LEU A 259 -11.55 -4.15 12.75
N THR A 260 -12.03 -2.92 12.53
CA THR A 260 -13.46 -2.60 12.56
C THR A 260 -13.93 -2.44 11.13
N VAL A 261 -14.85 -3.31 10.71
CA VAL A 261 -15.24 -3.45 9.30
C VAL A 261 -16.72 -3.12 9.12
N THR A 262 -17.03 -2.33 8.10
CA THR A 262 -18.34 -2.16 7.51
C THR A 262 -18.20 -2.31 6.01
N ALA A 263 -18.70 -3.41 5.44
CA ALA A 263 -18.57 -3.69 4.02
C ALA A 263 -19.93 -4.11 3.43
N THR A 264 -20.17 -3.76 2.17
CA THR A 264 -21.36 -4.23 1.45
C THR A 264 -21.18 -5.68 0.99
N GLY A 265 -19.93 -6.04 0.63
CA GLY A 265 -19.52 -7.40 0.30
C GLY A 265 -19.05 -8.19 1.52
N LYS A 266 -17.91 -8.84 1.39
CA LYS A 266 -17.32 -9.66 2.45
C LYS A 266 -16.33 -8.87 3.28
N ALA A 267 -16.19 -9.21 4.58
CA ALA A 267 -15.09 -8.71 5.39
C ALA A 267 -13.73 -9.18 4.84
N VAL A 268 -13.65 -10.45 4.42
CA VAL A 268 -12.47 -11.02 3.74
C VAL A 268 -12.93 -11.83 2.54
N ASN A 269 -12.32 -11.59 1.39
CA ASN A 269 -12.55 -12.32 0.15
C ASN A 269 -11.20 -12.67 -0.48
N SER A 270 -10.84 -13.94 -0.49
CA SER A 270 -9.65 -14.43 -1.19
C SER A 270 -9.98 -15.64 -2.06
N LYS A 271 -9.22 -15.86 -3.13
CA LYS A 271 -9.27 -17.08 -3.93
C LYS A 271 -8.40 -18.18 -3.31
N GLY A 272 -7.36 -17.81 -2.54
CA GLY A 272 -6.51 -18.70 -1.79
C GLY A 272 -6.99 -18.93 -0.36
N SER A 273 -6.07 -19.14 0.56
CA SER A 273 -6.37 -19.34 1.98
C SER A 273 -6.81 -18.06 2.69
N GLN A 274 -7.56 -18.23 3.77
CA GLN A 274 -7.90 -17.16 4.71
C GLN A 274 -7.47 -17.63 6.11
N ASP A 275 -6.36 -17.08 6.58
CA ASP A 275 -5.86 -17.32 7.94
C ASP A 275 -6.02 -16.03 8.76
N VAL A 276 -7.07 -15.99 9.58
CA VAL A 276 -7.44 -14.81 10.36
C VAL A 276 -7.45 -15.17 11.83
N ALA A 277 -6.58 -14.51 12.60
CA ALA A 277 -6.51 -14.71 14.05
C ALA A 277 -7.85 -14.37 14.72
N SER A 278 -8.24 -15.17 15.71
CA SER A 278 -9.52 -15.04 16.40
C SER A 278 -9.68 -13.66 17.07
N GLY A 279 -10.83 -13.02 16.88
CA GLY A 279 -11.20 -11.76 17.54
C GLY A 279 -10.55 -10.51 16.94
N VAL A 280 -9.81 -10.62 15.83
CA VAL A 280 -9.16 -9.48 15.18
C VAL A 280 -10.15 -8.64 14.37
N ILE A 281 -11.13 -9.26 13.72
CA ILE A 281 -12.15 -8.56 12.91
C ILE A 281 -13.42 -8.40 13.72
N ASN A 282 -13.89 -7.14 13.83
CA ASN A 282 -15.16 -6.75 14.40
C ASN A 282 -16.03 -6.07 13.32
N GLY A 283 -17.24 -6.57 13.10
CA GLY A 283 -18.16 -6.02 12.10
C GLY A 283 -18.42 -6.98 10.93
N LYS A 284 -19.04 -6.45 9.88
CA LYS A 284 -19.44 -7.20 8.68
C LYS A 284 -19.24 -6.34 7.42
#